data_3dcfd7e2a892f2d8f8e4281cbbdff312
#
_entry.id   3dcfd7e2a892f2d8f8e4281cbbdff312
#
_cell.length_a   1.000
_cell.length_b   1.000
_cell.length_c   1.000
_cell.angle_alpha   90.00
_cell.angle_beta   90.00
_cell.angle_gamma   90.00
#
_symmetry.space_group_name_H-M   'P 1'
#
loop_
_entity.id
_entity.type
_entity.pdbx_description
1 polymer ?
#
loop_
_entity_poly.entity_id
_entity_poly.type
_entity_poly.pdbx_seq_one_letter_code
_entity_poly.pdbx_strand_id
1 'polypeptide(L)'
;MFLDDLIIVKHQGKQFIKDLTKASLPEIFRGIPQIADETINTQELIDFCPTAAIFLDKNKLAIDLGKCAFCGDCQMQFPNKIKFTNQYKMATNNRDGLIVYQGETKEIKVEASLIRKEIQSIFNRSLKLRQVSAGGDNGNELELGACGNVNFDMGRYGIEFTASPRHADGIVVTGPISENMVEALQIAFEAVPEPRLFILVGVDAISGGIFAESTALKRDFLSKVHIDLYVPGNPIHPLTFINGILELTRKKYRR
;
A
#
# COMPACT_ATOMS: atom_id res chain seq x y z
N MET A 1 22.22 28.13 27.28
CA MET A 1 22.10 27.91 25.81
C MET A 1 22.56 26.51 25.47
N PHE A 2 23.85 26.13 25.44
CA PHE A 2 24.30 24.76 25.07
C PHE A 2 23.78 23.65 26.01
N LEU A 3 23.77 23.86 27.31
CA LEU A 3 23.22 22.92 28.30
C LEU A 3 21.70 22.77 28.18
N ASP A 4 21.00 23.83 27.87
CA ASP A 4 19.55 23.80 27.65
C ASP A 4 19.21 23.02 26.41
N ASP A 5 19.99 23.18 25.32
CA ASP A 5 19.84 22.42 24.08
C ASP A 5 20.06 20.90 24.31
N LEU A 6 21.04 20.53 25.13
CA LEU A 6 21.26 19.13 25.51
C LEU A 6 20.12 18.54 26.34
N ILE A 7 19.52 19.34 27.25
CA ILE A 7 18.36 18.94 28.03
C ILE A 7 17.16 18.74 27.13
N ILE A 8 16.93 19.64 26.17
CA ILE A 8 15.84 19.53 25.18
C ILE A 8 15.99 18.26 24.34
N VAL A 9 17.20 18.02 23.78
CA VAL A 9 17.48 16.83 22.97
C VAL A 9 17.28 15.54 23.79
N LYS A 10 17.72 15.53 25.06
CA LYS A 10 17.51 14.40 25.96
C LYS A 10 16.03 14.16 26.27
N HIS A 11 15.25 15.24 26.41
CA HIS A 11 13.82 15.16 26.73
C HIS A 11 12.99 14.70 25.51
N GLN A 12 13.35 15.14 24.31
CA GLN A 12 12.70 14.72 23.08
C GLN A 12 13.01 13.26 22.68
N GLY A 13 14.11 12.70 23.16
CA GLY A 13 14.52 11.32 22.89
C GLY A 13 14.82 11.07 21.41
N LYS A 14 14.72 9.79 21.01
CA LYS A 14 14.91 9.36 19.61
C LYS A 14 13.58 9.28 18.90
N GLN A 15 13.35 10.14 17.93
CA GLN A 15 12.09 10.20 17.19
C GLN A 15 12.06 9.26 15.97
N PHE A 16 13.21 8.77 15.49
CA PHE A 16 13.27 7.89 14.33
C PHE A 16 13.08 6.41 14.69
N ILE A 17 12.44 5.66 13.82
CA ILE A 17 12.35 4.21 13.91
C ILE A 17 13.66 3.61 13.38
N LYS A 18 14.42 2.95 14.27
CA LYS A 18 15.77 2.45 13.97
C LYS A 18 15.78 1.45 12.80
N ASP A 19 14.84 0.52 12.79
CA ASP A 19 14.68 -0.51 11.75
C ASP A 19 13.22 -0.56 11.30
N LEU A 20 12.93 -0.01 10.14
CA LEU A 20 11.57 0.03 9.58
C LEU A 20 11.02 -1.35 9.23
N THR A 21 11.90 -2.35 9.10
CA THR A 21 11.47 -3.73 8.79
C THR A 21 11.02 -4.51 10.02
N LYS A 22 11.31 -3.99 11.22
CA LYS A 22 10.99 -4.63 12.52
C LYS A 22 10.16 -3.73 13.43
N ALA A 23 9.59 -2.66 12.89
CA ALA A 23 8.74 -1.77 13.65
C ALA A 23 7.47 -2.49 14.12
N SER A 24 6.99 -2.13 15.29
CA SER A 24 5.67 -2.52 15.81
C SER A 24 4.74 -1.33 15.74
N LEU A 25 3.49 -1.58 15.37
CA LEU A 25 2.44 -0.56 15.36
C LEU A 25 1.51 -0.71 16.59
N PRO A 26 0.87 0.38 17.03
CA PRO A 26 -0.08 0.35 18.13
C PRO A 26 -1.31 -0.49 17.76
N GLU A 27 -2.04 -0.99 18.77
CA GLU A 27 -3.20 -1.86 18.60
C GLU A 27 -4.36 -1.23 17.81
N ILE A 28 -4.40 0.10 17.73
CA ILE A 28 -5.41 0.81 16.93
C ILE A 28 -5.19 0.65 15.41
N PHE A 29 -3.99 0.26 14.99
CA PHE A 29 -3.71 0.03 13.58
C PHE A 29 -4.46 -1.21 13.07
N ARG A 30 -5.09 -1.07 11.92
CA ARG A 30 -5.80 -2.15 11.24
C ARG A 30 -4.97 -2.64 10.05
N GLY A 31 -4.22 -3.73 10.28
CA GLY A 31 -3.44 -4.40 9.26
C GLY A 31 -4.18 -5.60 8.64
N ILE A 32 -3.49 -6.70 8.42
CA ILE A 32 -4.08 -7.90 7.81
C ILE A 32 -5.19 -8.45 8.72
N PRO A 33 -6.45 -8.60 8.23
CA PRO A 33 -7.51 -9.23 8.99
C PRO A 33 -7.31 -10.74 9.10
N GLN A 34 -7.74 -11.30 10.21
CA GLN A 34 -7.92 -12.73 10.41
C GLN A 34 -9.41 -13.05 10.37
N ILE A 35 -9.78 -14.11 9.66
CA ILE A 35 -11.17 -14.57 9.51
C ILE A 35 -11.29 -15.91 10.23
N ALA A 36 -12.00 -15.94 11.35
CA ALA A 36 -12.19 -17.16 12.14
C ALA A 36 -13.16 -18.15 11.47
N ASP A 37 -13.07 -19.42 11.85
CA ASP A 37 -13.97 -20.49 11.36
C ASP A 37 -15.37 -20.49 12.02
N GLU A 38 -15.69 -19.43 12.80
CA GLU A 38 -17.00 -19.30 13.44
C GLU A 38 -18.12 -19.25 12.41
N THR A 39 -19.22 -19.96 12.70
CA THR A 39 -20.41 -19.96 11.85
C THR A 39 -21.25 -18.73 12.12
N ILE A 40 -21.47 -17.92 11.10
CA ILE A 40 -22.32 -16.74 11.13
C ILE A 40 -23.20 -16.68 9.87
N ASN A 41 -24.13 -15.74 9.82
CA ASN A 41 -24.81 -15.39 8.58
C ASN A 41 -23.83 -14.70 7.62
N THR A 42 -23.23 -15.49 6.72
CA THR A 42 -22.19 -15.01 5.81
C THR A 42 -22.71 -13.94 4.84
N GLN A 43 -23.98 -14.03 4.42
CA GLN A 43 -24.56 -13.06 3.50
C GLN A 43 -24.71 -11.69 4.17
N GLU A 44 -25.14 -11.65 5.42
CA GLU A 44 -25.22 -10.41 6.19
C GLU A 44 -23.86 -9.70 6.29
N LEU A 45 -22.79 -10.46 6.53
CA LEU A 45 -21.43 -9.91 6.59
C LEU A 45 -20.95 -9.38 5.22
N ILE A 46 -21.29 -10.05 4.12
CA ILE A 46 -20.95 -9.61 2.76
C ILE A 46 -21.68 -8.31 2.43
N ASP A 47 -22.98 -8.28 2.68
CA ASP A 47 -23.84 -7.12 2.37
C ASP A 47 -23.47 -5.89 3.24
N PHE A 48 -22.88 -6.14 4.42
CA PHE A 48 -22.46 -5.10 5.34
C PHE A 48 -21.20 -4.34 4.86
N CYS A 49 -20.40 -4.91 3.96
CA CYS A 49 -19.15 -4.29 3.54
C CYS A 49 -19.37 -3.16 2.50
N PRO A 50 -19.05 -1.89 2.84
CA PRO A 50 -19.36 -0.74 1.96
C PRO A 50 -18.56 -0.73 0.65
N THR A 51 -17.44 -1.46 0.57
CA THR A 51 -16.58 -1.53 -0.62
C THR A 51 -16.65 -2.89 -1.32
N ALA A 52 -17.60 -3.75 -0.94
CA ALA A 52 -17.69 -5.13 -1.44
C ALA A 52 -16.34 -5.89 -1.40
N ALA A 53 -15.54 -5.63 -0.35
CA ALA A 53 -14.26 -6.30 -0.15
C ALA A 53 -14.43 -7.71 0.41
N ILE A 54 -15.58 -8.04 1.02
CA ILE A 54 -15.89 -9.33 1.62
C ILE A 54 -16.75 -10.12 0.63
N PHE A 55 -16.35 -11.36 0.33
CA PHE A 55 -17.04 -12.19 -0.66
C PHE A 55 -16.83 -13.69 -0.38
N LEU A 56 -17.59 -14.54 -1.07
CA LEU A 56 -17.38 -15.98 -1.08
C LEU A 56 -16.58 -16.39 -2.31
N ASP A 57 -15.50 -17.14 -2.10
CA ASP A 57 -14.77 -17.85 -3.13
C ASP A 57 -14.70 -19.34 -2.78
N LYS A 58 -15.24 -20.20 -3.66
CA LYS A 58 -15.27 -21.67 -3.47
C LYS A 58 -15.76 -22.09 -2.08
N ASN A 59 -16.86 -21.48 -1.61
CA ASN A 59 -17.47 -21.68 -0.29
C ASN A 59 -16.59 -21.26 0.91
N LYS A 60 -15.51 -20.55 0.71
CA LYS A 60 -14.74 -19.91 1.77
C LYS A 60 -15.00 -18.39 1.77
N LEU A 61 -15.16 -17.84 2.96
CA LEU A 61 -15.22 -16.40 3.13
C LEU A 61 -13.83 -15.81 2.87
N ALA A 62 -13.78 -14.73 2.11
CA ALA A 62 -12.55 -14.06 1.75
C ALA A 62 -12.68 -12.53 1.89
N ILE A 63 -11.56 -11.87 2.14
CA ILE A 63 -11.42 -10.41 2.15
C ILE A 63 -10.35 -10.00 1.16
N ASP A 64 -10.73 -9.16 0.19
CA ASP A 64 -9.80 -8.53 -0.75
C ASP A 64 -9.25 -7.22 -0.16
N LEU A 65 -7.99 -7.22 0.27
CA LEU A 65 -7.32 -6.02 0.83
C LEU A 65 -7.15 -4.92 -0.21
N GLY A 66 -7.19 -5.25 -1.50
CA GLY A 66 -7.18 -4.26 -2.58
C GLY A 66 -8.51 -3.52 -2.75
N LYS A 67 -9.59 -3.98 -2.09
CA LYS A 67 -10.90 -3.34 -2.02
C LYS A 67 -11.24 -2.83 -0.61
N CYS A 68 -10.62 -3.41 0.42
CA CYS A 68 -10.94 -3.12 1.81
C CYS A 68 -10.58 -1.68 2.19
N ALA A 69 -11.56 -0.91 2.65
CA ALA A 69 -11.34 0.45 3.18
C ALA A 69 -10.70 0.49 4.56
N PHE A 70 -10.44 -0.64 5.21
CA PHE A 70 -9.91 -0.75 6.57
C PHE A 70 -10.72 0.04 7.62
N CYS A 71 -12.03 0.24 7.40
CA CYS A 71 -12.92 0.98 8.30
C CYS A 71 -13.08 0.31 9.67
N GLY A 72 -13.00 -1.02 9.72
CA GLY A 72 -13.14 -1.80 10.95
C GLY A 72 -14.58 -2.15 11.33
N ASP A 73 -15.58 -1.72 10.56
CA ASP A 73 -17.00 -1.92 10.87
C ASP A 73 -17.37 -3.41 10.94
N CYS A 74 -16.81 -4.23 10.05
CA CYS A 74 -16.99 -5.67 10.08
C CYS A 74 -16.42 -6.33 11.36
N GLN A 75 -15.31 -5.80 11.91
CA GLN A 75 -14.79 -6.26 13.21
C GLN A 75 -15.69 -5.82 14.36
N MET A 76 -16.27 -4.61 14.33
CA MET A 76 -17.17 -4.15 15.37
C MET A 76 -18.49 -4.93 15.38
N GLN A 77 -19.05 -5.22 14.20
CA GLN A 77 -20.31 -5.94 14.07
C GLN A 77 -20.15 -7.45 14.30
N PHE A 78 -19.02 -8.03 13.85
CA PHE A 78 -18.75 -9.47 13.93
C PHE A 78 -17.38 -9.75 14.60
N PRO A 79 -17.19 -9.38 15.90
CA PRO A 79 -15.90 -9.37 16.59
C PRO A 79 -15.28 -10.76 16.75
N ASN A 80 -16.11 -11.81 16.77
CA ASN A 80 -15.64 -13.19 16.85
C ASN A 80 -15.26 -13.75 15.46
N LYS A 81 -15.74 -13.13 14.39
CA LYS A 81 -15.48 -13.58 13.01
C LYS A 81 -14.30 -12.89 12.35
N ILE A 82 -14.19 -11.57 12.52
CA ILE A 82 -13.14 -10.77 11.88
C ILE A 82 -12.38 -10.00 12.95
N LYS A 83 -11.04 -10.12 12.90
CA LYS A 83 -10.14 -9.36 13.76
C LYS A 83 -8.97 -8.82 12.94
N PHE A 84 -8.80 -7.48 12.91
CA PHE A 84 -7.62 -6.86 12.32
C PHE A 84 -6.40 -7.05 13.22
N THR A 85 -5.25 -7.33 12.62
CA THR A 85 -3.96 -7.45 13.30
C THR A 85 -3.15 -6.16 13.14
N ASN A 86 -1.98 -6.07 13.79
CA ASN A 86 -1.04 -4.97 13.62
C ASN A 86 -0.06 -5.20 12.46
N GLN A 87 -0.29 -6.22 11.62
CA GLN A 87 0.62 -6.56 10.53
C GLN A 87 0.48 -5.54 9.39
N TYR A 88 1.49 -4.68 9.27
CA TYR A 88 1.55 -3.63 8.25
C TYR A 88 2.24 -4.06 6.95
N LYS A 89 2.91 -5.21 6.92
CA LYS A 89 3.58 -5.72 5.72
C LYS A 89 2.56 -6.40 4.82
N MET A 90 1.83 -5.58 4.06
CA MET A 90 0.71 -6.00 3.23
C MET A 90 0.94 -5.77 1.73
N ALA A 91 2.06 -5.14 1.35
CA ALA A 91 2.37 -4.89 -0.04
C ALA A 91 2.78 -6.19 -0.76
N THR A 92 2.37 -6.31 -2.02
CA THR A 92 2.69 -7.47 -2.87
C THR A 92 2.71 -7.07 -4.34
N ASN A 93 3.43 -7.83 -5.17
CA ASN A 93 3.43 -7.70 -6.63
C ASN A 93 2.48 -8.69 -7.32
N ASN A 94 1.71 -9.43 -6.54
CA ASN A 94 0.67 -10.34 -7.02
C ASN A 94 -0.71 -9.82 -6.55
N ARG A 95 -1.59 -9.48 -7.49
CA ARG A 95 -2.94 -8.97 -7.17
C ARG A 95 -3.75 -9.94 -6.30
N ASP A 96 -3.69 -11.24 -6.63
CA ASP A 96 -4.37 -12.30 -5.86
C ASP A 96 -3.74 -12.51 -4.49
N GLY A 97 -2.50 -12.08 -4.33
CA GLY A 97 -1.79 -12.03 -3.07
C GLY A 97 -2.49 -11.21 -1.99
N LEU A 98 -3.34 -10.24 -2.39
CA LEU A 98 -4.12 -9.40 -1.47
C LEU A 98 -5.40 -10.06 -0.93
N ILE A 99 -5.75 -11.28 -1.36
CA ILE A 99 -6.95 -11.97 -0.89
C ILE A 99 -6.60 -12.82 0.34
N VAL A 100 -7.30 -12.59 1.44
CA VAL A 100 -7.17 -13.32 2.71
C VAL A 100 -8.38 -14.22 2.88
N TYR A 101 -8.16 -15.52 3.13
CA TYR A 101 -9.21 -16.52 3.25
C TYR A 101 -9.48 -16.91 4.70
N GLN A 102 -10.71 -17.33 4.96
CA GLN A 102 -11.14 -17.90 6.24
C GLN A 102 -10.28 -19.09 6.65
N GLY A 103 -9.87 -19.12 7.93
CA GLY A 103 -9.07 -20.19 8.52
C GLY A 103 -7.60 -20.20 8.07
N GLU A 104 -7.17 -19.22 7.23
CA GLU A 104 -5.80 -19.15 6.75
C GLU A 104 -5.02 -18.04 7.43
N THR A 105 -3.80 -18.36 7.89
CA THR A 105 -2.82 -17.38 8.31
C THR A 105 -1.89 -17.13 7.12
N LYS A 106 -2.18 -16.10 6.34
CA LYS A 106 -1.41 -15.79 5.13
C LYS A 106 -0.36 -14.71 5.41
N GLU A 107 0.89 -14.98 5.02
CA GLU A 107 1.90 -13.96 4.91
C GLU A 107 1.80 -13.30 3.52
N ILE A 108 1.50 -12.00 3.49
CA ILE A 108 1.49 -11.22 2.25
C ILE A 108 2.91 -10.70 2.03
N LYS A 109 3.49 -11.01 0.88
CA LYS A 109 4.88 -10.63 0.53
C LYS A 109 5.04 -10.38 -0.95
N VAL A 110 6.16 -9.80 -1.31
CA VAL A 110 6.57 -9.65 -2.71
C VAL A 110 7.13 -10.98 -3.21
N GLU A 111 6.51 -11.55 -4.24
CA GLU A 111 6.91 -12.81 -4.86
C GLU A 111 8.14 -12.61 -5.75
N ALA A 112 9.26 -13.22 -5.38
CA ALA A 112 10.54 -13.03 -6.06
C ALA A 112 10.51 -13.49 -7.53
N SER A 113 9.70 -14.50 -7.84
CA SER A 113 9.52 -15.04 -9.21
C SER A 113 8.83 -14.07 -10.18
N LEU A 114 8.01 -13.17 -9.65
CA LEU A 114 7.26 -12.17 -10.43
C LEU A 114 8.01 -10.85 -10.60
N ILE A 115 9.16 -10.67 -9.94
CA ILE A 115 9.95 -9.44 -10.08
C ILE A 115 10.71 -9.47 -11.41
N ARG A 116 10.54 -8.43 -12.22
CA ARG A 116 11.31 -8.26 -13.45
C ARG A 116 12.82 -8.18 -13.13
N LYS A 117 13.64 -8.88 -13.91
CA LYS A 117 15.09 -9.00 -13.65
C LYS A 117 15.82 -7.66 -13.65
N GLU A 118 15.41 -6.75 -14.52
CA GLU A 118 15.97 -5.41 -14.65
C GLU A 118 15.80 -4.59 -13.37
N ILE A 119 14.63 -4.72 -12.71
CA ILE A 119 14.33 -4.01 -11.47
C ILE A 119 15.32 -4.37 -10.37
N GLN A 120 15.65 -5.66 -10.25
CA GLN A 120 16.57 -6.12 -9.20
C GLN A 120 18.00 -5.65 -9.40
N SER A 121 18.44 -5.49 -10.64
CA SER A 121 19.81 -5.10 -10.97
C SER A 121 20.04 -3.59 -10.80
N ILE A 122 19.04 -2.76 -11.16
CA ILE A 122 19.19 -1.32 -11.28
C ILE A 122 18.80 -0.61 -9.97
N PHE A 123 17.65 -0.96 -9.36
CA PHE A 123 17.08 -0.19 -8.25
C PHE A 123 17.47 -0.71 -6.85
N ASN A 124 18.59 -1.38 -6.71
CA ASN A 124 19.01 -1.99 -5.45
C ASN A 124 19.60 -1.00 -4.42
N ARG A 125 19.93 0.23 -4.81
CA ARG A 125 20.54 1.26 -3.94
C ARG A 125 19.76 2.55 -3.91
N SER A 126 19.36 3.07 -5.06
CA SER A 126 18.65 4.33 -5.23
C SER A 126 17.39 4.12 -6.04
N LEU A 127 16.32 4.80 -5.67
CA LEU A 127 15.04 4.77 -6.35
C LEU A 127 14.36 6.13 -6.23
N LYS A 128 14.11 6.76 -7.39
CA LYS A 128 13.38 8.02 -7.48
C LYS A 128 11.99 7.76 -8.04
N LEU A 129 10.97 8.22 -7.36
CA LEU A 129 9.59 7.96 -7.73
C LEU A 129 8.86 9.27 -8.06
N ARG A 130 8.03 9.24 -9.09
CA ARG A 130 7.09 10.32 -9.37
C ARG A 130 5.70 9.92 -8.87
N GLN A 131 5.17 10.64 -7.90
CA GLN A 131 3.79 10.50 -7.47
C GLN A 131 2.85 11.18 -8.46
N VAL A 132 1.76 10.49 -8.82
CA VAL A 132 0.65 11.00 -9.63
C VAL A 132 -0.64 10.80 -8.85
N SER A 133 -1.23 11.90 -8.39
CA SER A 133 -2.56 11.90 -7.78
C SER A 133 -3.63 11.85 -8.87
N ALA A 134 -4.38 10.76 -8.91
CA ALA A 134 -5.33 10.48 -9.99
C ALA A 134 -6.80 10.64 -9.55
N GLY A 135 -7.10 11.72 -8.80
CA GLY A 135 -8.43 12.10 -8.36
C GLY A 135 -8.82 11.54 -6.98
N GLY A 136 -7.84 11.29 -6.11
CA GLY A 136 -8.08 10.83 -4.73
C GLY A 136 -8.43 11.94 -3.75
N ASP A 137 -8.61 11.55 -2.48
CA ASP A 137 -8.98 12.39 -1.34
C ASP A 137 -7.79 13.06 -0.62
N ASN A 138 -6.57 12.91 -1.16
CA ASN A 138 -5.30 13.33 -0.60
C ASN A 138 -4.79 12.51 0.62
N GLY A 139 -5.51 11.52 1.11
CA GLY A 139 -5.07 10.73 2.27
C GLY A 139 -3.79 9.94 1.99
N ASN A 140 -3.74 9.25 0.86
CA ASN A 140 -2.55 8.49 0.44
C ASN A 140 -1.35 9.39 0.14
N GLU A 141 -1.58 10.57 -0.44
CA GLU A 141 -0.54 11.56 -0.74
C GLU A 141 0.14 12.09 0.52
N LEU A 142 -0.64 12.36 1.57
CA LEU A 142 -0.13 12.80 2.87
C LEU A 142 0.73 11.70 3.54
N GLU A 143 0.30 10.46 3.48
CA GLU A 143 1.06 9.32 4.02
C GLU A 143 2.35 9.04 3.21
N LEU A 144 2.31 9.21 1.89
CA LEU A 144 3.53 9.16 1.06
C LEU A 144 4.49 10.31 1.41
N GLY A 145 3.96 11.50 1.68
CA GLY A 145 4.75 12.62 2.19
C GLY A 145 5.37 12.32 3.55
N ALA A 146 4.62 11.66 4.45
CA ALA A 146 5.09 11.24 5.76
C ALA A 146 6.25 10.21 5.70
N CYS A 147 6.38 9.44 4.61
CA CYS A 147 7.52 8.54 4.41
C CYS A 147 8.88 9.25 4.47
N GLY A 148 8.93 10.55 4.13
CA GLY A 148 10.13 11.39 4.20
C GLY A 148 10.35 12.06 5.56
N ASN A 149 9.42 11.96 6.50
CA ASN A 149 9.55 12.55 7.83
C ASN A 149 10.62 11.83 8.66
N VAL A 150 11.14 12.52 9.68
CA VAL A 150 12.22 12.02 10.55
C VAL A 150 11.93 10.64 11.16
N ASN A 151 10.67 10.31 11.42
CA ASN A 151 10.29 9.02 12.00
C ASN A 151 10.57 7.86 11.05
N PHE A 152 10.27 8.02 9.76
CA PHE A 152 10.40 6.98 8.75
C PHE A 152 11.67 7.16 7.93
N ASP A 153 11.99 8.39 7.52
CA ASP A 153 13.23 8.75 6.81
C ASP A 153 13.57 7.74 5.71
N MET A 154 12.65 7.56 4.75
CA MET A 154 12.88 6.63 3.63
C MET A 154 14.11 7.01 2.79
N GLY A 155 14.55 8.29 2.88
CA GLY A 155 15.74 8.79 2.23
C GLY A 155 17.02 8.05 2.64
N ARG A 156 17.13 7.60 3.89
CA ARG A 156 18.27 6.78 4.34
C ARG A 156 18.39 5.43 3.61
N TYR A 157 17.31 4.99 3.00
CA TYR A 157 17.31 3.83 2.11
C TYR A 157 17.52 4.20 0.64
N GLY A 158 17.78 5.47 0.33
CA GLY A 158 17.93 5.97 -1.05
C GLY A 158 16.63 5.95 -1.85
N ILE A 159 15.47 6.07 -1.17
CA ILE A 159 14.16 6.17 -1.81
C ILE A 159 13.68 7.60 -1.64
N GLU A 160 13.34 8.26 -2.74
CA GLU A 160 12.88 9.65 -2.71
C GLU A 160 11.82 9.93 -3.78
N PHE A 161 11.03 10.98 -3.58
CA PHE A 161 10.13 11.49 -4.61
C PHE A 161 10.79 12.61 -5.39
N THR A 162 10.53 12.63 -6.70
CA THR A 162 11.01 13.68 -7.61
C THR A 162 9.86 14.38 -8.34
N ALA A 163 10.01 15.65 -8.59
CA ALA A 163 8.99 16.44 -9.29
C ALA A 163 8.90 16.15 -10.79
N SER A 164 10.00 15.75 -11.42
CA SER A 164 10.04 15.49 -12.86
C SER A 164 9.96 13.99 -13.16
N PRO A 165 9.00 13.52 -13.97
CA PRO A 165 8.94 12.13 -14.39
C PRO A 165 10.16 11.68 -15.19
N ARG A 166 10.85 12.60 -15.90
CA ARG A 166 12.08 12.29 -16.65
C ARG A 166 13.28 11.93 -15.76
N HIS A 167 13.20 12.25 -14.47
CA HIS A 167 14.22 11.94 -13.46
C HIS A 167 13.73 10.86 -12.49
N ALA A 168 12.59 10.24 -12.77
CA ALA A 168 12.03 9.19 -11.98
C ALA A 168 12.38 7.81 -12.55
N ASP A 169 12.42 6.82 -11.66
CA ASP A 169 12.59 5.40 -11.95
C ASP A 169 11.23 4.67 -12.00
N GLY A 170 10.16 5.38 -11.63
CA GLY A 170 8.81 4.81 -11.64
C GLY A 170 7.73 5.82 -11.24
N ILE A 171 6.48 5.40 -11.50
CA ILE A 171 5.26 6.13 -11.14
C ILE A 171 4.62 5.47 -9.93
N VAL A 172 4.19 6.29 -8.98
CA VAL A 172 3.33 5.92 -7.84
C VAL A 172 1.98 6.58 -8.04
N VAL A 173 0.96 5.79 -8.29
CA VAL A 173 -0.41 6.27 -8.54
C VAL A 173 -1.21 6.19 -7.26
N THR A 174 -1.87 7.28 -6.89
CA THR A 174 -2.86 7.39 -5.84
C THR A 174 -4.20 7.82 -6.43
N GLY A 175 -5.31 7.47 -5.74
CA GLY A 175 -6.66 7.79 -6.19
C GLY A 175 -7.21 6.87 -7.31
N PRO A 176 -8.51 6.96 -7.59
CA PRO A 176 -9.25 5.95 -8.34
C PRO A 176 -9.06 6.00 -9.86
N ILE A 177 -8.28 6.93 -10.38
CA ILE A 177 -8.03 7.23 -11.81
C ILE A 177 -9.31 7.78 -12.46
N SER A 178 -9.57 9.06 -12.15
CA SER A 178 -10.66 9.80 -12.79
C SER A 178 -10.39 10.05 -14.28
N GLU A 179 -11.44 10.20 -15.07
CA GLU A 179 -11.36 10.46 -16.51
C GLU A 179 -10.43 11.64 -16.86
N ASN A 180 -10.52 12.72 -16.06
CA ASN A 180 -9.68 13.92 -16.26
C ASN A 180 -8.19 13.67 -16.01
N MET A 181 -7.82 12.60 -15.29
CA MET A 181 -6.42 12.30 -14.93
C MET A 181 -5.78 11.24 -15.82
N VAL A 182 -6.53 10.54 -16.65
CA VAL A 182 -5.99 9.46 -17.50
C VAL A 182 -4.90 9.94 -18.42
N GLU A 183 -5.14 11.02 -19.16
CA GLU A 183 -4.17 11.57 -20.10
C GLU A 183 -2.91 12.05 -19.36
N ALA A 184 -3.08 12.78 -18.25
CA ALA A 184 -1.95 13.26 -17.44
C ALA A 184 -1.13 12.11 -16.86
N LEU A 185 -1.77 11.03 -16.40
CA LEU A 185 -1.12 9.82 -15.90
C LEU A 185 -0.32 9.14 -17.02
N GLN A 186 -0.92 9.01 -18.22
CA GLN A 186 -0.26 8.40 -19.38
C GLN A 186 0.96 9.20 -19.81
N ILE A 187 0.85 10.51 -19.96
CA ILE A 187 1.97 11.41 -20.30
C ILE A 187 3.09 11.28 -19.25
N ALA A 188 2.74 11.28 -17.96
CA ALA A 188 3.72 11.13 -16.90
C ALA A 188 4.43 9.77 -16.94
N PHE A 189 3.69 8.69 -17.21
CA PHE A 189 4.25 7.33 -17.31
C PHE A 189 5.18 7.21 -18.53
N GLU A 190 4.79 7.69 -19.68
CA GLU A 190 5.61 7.65 -20.90
C GLU A 190 6.90 8.48 -20.80
N ALA A 191 6.88 9.54 -19.97
CA ALA A 191 8.05 10.37 -19.72
C ALA A 191 9.11 9.74 -18.80
N VAL A 192 8.76 8.67 -18.05
CA VAL A 192 9.72 7.92 -17.21
C VAL A 192 10.56 7.00 -18.10
N PRO A 193 11.92 7.06 -18.03
CA PRO A 193 12.78 6.17 -18.80
C PRO A 193 12.59 4.68 -18.46
N GLU A 194 12.80 3.79 -19.42
CA GLU A 194 12.86 2.35 -19.17
C GLU A 194 14.23 1.93 -18.57
N PRO A 195 14.23 0.89 -17.71
CA PRO A 195 13.08 0.18 -17.15
C PRO A 195 12.42 1.00 -16.05
N ARG A 196 11.08 1.10 -16.09
CA ARG A 196 10.30 1.89 -15.13
C ARG A 196 9.37 1.05 -14.28
N LEU A 197 9.12 1.49 -13.05
CA LEU A 197 8.17 0.88 -12.13
C LEU A 197 6.78 1.52 -12.26
N PHE A 198 5.73 0.71 -12.04
CA PHE A 198 4.37 1.19 -11.90
C PHE A 198 3.76 0.63 -10.61
N ILE A 199 3.40 1.51 -9.68
CA ILE A 199 3.02 1.16 -8.32
C ILE A 199 1.64 1.75 -8.03
N LEU A 200 0.69 0.92 -7.57
CA LEU A 200 -0.63 1.34 -7.12
C LEU A 200 -0.66 1.44 -5.60
N VAL A 201 -1.03 2.61 -5.08
CA VAL A 201 -1.03 2.94 -3.67
C VAL A 201 -2.42 3.35 -3.20
N GLY A 202 -2.91 2.63 -2.21
CA GLY A 202 -4.25 2.79 -1.66
C GLY A 202 -5.32 2.00 -2.41
N VAL A 203 -6.41 1.72 -1.71
CA VAL A 203 -7.53 0.93 -2.23
C VAL A 203 -8.14 1.57 -3.47
N ASP A 204 -8.20 2.89 -3.53
CA ASP A 204 -8.77 3.62 -4.66
C ASP A 204 -7.94 3.38 -5.93
N ALA A 205 -6.60 3.44 -5.84
CA ALA A 205 -5.74 3.15 -6.97
C ALA A 205 -5.82 1.68 -7.38
N ILE A 206 -5.92 0.75 -6.42
CA ILE A 206 -5.93 -0.69 -6.70
C ILE A 206 -7.25 -1.15 -7.33
N SER A 207 -8.41 -0.69 -6.81
CA SER A 207 -9.73 -1.20 -7.22
C SER A 207 -10.74 -0.14 -7.62
N GLY A 208 -10.47 1.14 -7.39
CA GLY A 208 -11.45 2.23 -7.48
C GLY A 208 -12.09 2.57 -6.12
N GLY A 209 -11.86 1.73 -5.08
CA GLY A 209 -12.40 1.96 -3.73
C GLY A 209 -13.92 2.08 -3.72
N ILE A 210 -14.44 3.02 -2.95
CA ILE A 210 -15.87 3.34 -2.89
C ILE A 210 -16.41 3.95 -4.21
N PHE A 211 -15.53 4.36 -5.12
CA PHE A 211 -15.88 4.95 -6.41
C PHE A 211 -15.86 3.94 -7.56
N ALA A 212 -15.64 2.64 -7.29
CA ALA A 212 -15.43 1.61 -8.31
C ALA A 212 -16.53 1.57 -9.40
N GLU A 213 -17.78 1.84 -9.01
CA GLU A 213 -18.94 1.84 -9.91
C GLU A 213 -19.20 3.21 -10.60
N SER A 214 -18.34 4.20 -10.34
CA SER A 214 -18.52 5.54 -10.92
C SER A 214 -18.14 5.57 -12.39
N THR A 215 -19.03 6.14 -13.21
CA THR A 215 -18.78 6.36 -14.65
C THR A 215 -17.70 7.40 -14.93
N ALA A 216 -17.32 8.19 -13.92
CA ALA A 216 -16.23 9.18 -14.01
C ALA A 216 -14.84 8.54 -13.88
N LEU A 217 -14.74 7.24 -13.60
CA LEU A 217 -13.46 6.52 -13.57
C LEU A 217 -13.14 5.91 -14.93
N LYS A 218 -11.88 5.99 -15.33
CA LYS A 218 -11.35 5.39 -16.56
C LYS A 218 -10.06 4.61 -16.21
N ARG A 219 -10.22 3.32 -16.01
CA ARG A 219 -9.16 2.45 -15.52
C ARG A 219 -8.53 1.55 -16.59
N ASP A 220 -8.95 1.68 -17.85
CA ASP A 220 -8.49 0.86 -18.99
C ASP A 220 -6.98 0.93 -19.20
N PHE A 221 -6.35 2.04 -18.81
CA PHE A 221 -4.90 2.18 -18.86
C PHE A 221 -4.17 1.11 -18.04
N LEU A 222 -4.74 0.68 -16.91
CA LEU A 222 -4.12 -0.34 -16.04
C LEU A 222 -3.98 -1.71 -16.73
N SER A 223 -4.84 -2.02 -17.70
CA SER A 223 -4.73 -3.26 -18.48
C SER A 223 -3.55 -3.27 -19.48
N LYS A 224 -2.98 -2.09 -19.76
CA LYS A 224 -1.89 -1.89 -20.73
C LYS A 224 -0.52 -1.78 -20.09
N VAL A 225 -0.44 -1.72 -18.76
CA VAL A 225 0.80 -1.55 -18.00
C VAL A 225 1.04 -2.71 -17.06
N HIS A 226 2.31 -3.07 -16.87
CA HIS A 226 2.67 -4.03 -15.83
C HIS A 226 2.71 -3.33 -14.48
N ILE A 227 1.95 -3.85 -13.51
CA ILE A 227 1.92 -3.33 -12.15
C ILE A 227 2.96 -4.09 -11.32
N ASP A 228 3.99 -3.38 -10.87
CA ASP A 228 5.11 -3.96 -10.13
C ASP A 228 4.83 -4.10 -8.62
N LEU A 229 3.93 -3.28 -8.06
CA LEU A 229 3.58 -3.33 -6.64
C LEU A 229 2.17 -2.80 -6.37
N TYR A 230 1.46 -3.52 -5.52
CA TYR A 230 0.20 -3.11 -4.91
C TYR A 230 0.45 -2.82 -3.43
N VAL A 231 0.07 -1.64 -2.96
CA VAL A 231 0.21 -1.20 -1.56
C VAL A 231 -1.18 -0.89 -1.02
N PRO A 232 -1.84 -1.84 -0.34
CA PRO A 232 -3.20 -1.65 0.18
C PRO A 232 -3.22 -0.74 1.41
N GLY A 233 -4.36 -0.10 1.64
CA GLY A 233 -4.63 0.80 2.77
C GLY A 233 -5.59 1.91 2.34
N ASN A 234 -6.24 2.55 3.33
CA ASN A 234 -7.12 3.70 3.08
C ASN A 234 -7.18 4.63 4.30
N PRO A 235 -6.20 5.57 4.38
CA PRO A 235 -4.97 5.62 3.59
C PRO A 235 -3.97 4.51 3.92
N ILE A 236 -2.90 4.41 3.13
CA ILE A 236 -1.79 3.47 3.42
C ILE A 236 -1.00 3.93 4.63
N HIS A 237 -0.28 3.00 5.27
CA HIS A 237 0.70 3.39 6.29
C HIS A 237 2.11 3.50 5.66
N PRO A 238 2.94 4.49 6.03
CA PRO A 238 4.30 4.66 5.51
C PRO A 238 5.15 3.40 5.56
N LEU A 239 5.06 2.61 6.65
CA LEU A 239 5.78 1.35 6.77
C LEU A 239 5.33 0.31 5.75
N THR A 240 4.05 0.27 5.37
CA THR A 240 3.54 -0.63 4.32
C THR A 240 4.18 -0.31 2.98
N PHE A 241 4.22 0.98 2.61
CA PHE A 241 4.86 1.44 1.38
C PHE A 241 6.35 1.17 1.37
N ILE A 242 7.09 1.64 2.39
CA ILE A 242 8.55 1.51 2.44
C ILE A 242 8.98 0.04 2.43
N ASN A 243 8.34 -0.82 3.23
CA ASN A 243 8.68 -2.24 3.23
C ASN A 243 8.37 -2.92 1.89
N GLY A 244 7.24 -2.59 1.24
CA GLY A 244 6.92 -3.10 -0.10
C GLY A 244 7.98 -2.73 -1.14
N ILE A 245 8.43 -1.48 -1.15
CA ILE A 245 9.51 -1.01 -2.03
C ILE A 245 10.84 -1.73 -1.74
N LEU A 246 11.17 -1.90 -0.46
CA LEU A 246 12.41 -2.59 -0.06
C LEU A 246 12.39 -4.07 -0.47
N GLU A 247 11.27 -4.77 -0.30
CA GLU A 247 11.12 -6.16 -0.73
C GLU A 247 11.17 -6.30 -2.27
N LEU A 248 10.53 -5.37 -3.00
CA LEU A 248 10.53 -5.36 -4.45
C LEU A 248 11.94 -5.17 -5.02
N THR A 249 12.66 -4.16 -4.55
CA THR A 249 13.90 -3.72 -5.18
C THR A 249 15.16 -4.34 -4.58
N ARG A 250 15.11 -4.89 -3.34
CA ARG A 250 16.31 -5.30 -2.61
C ARG A 250 16.20 -6.70 -2.02
N LYS A 251 16.95 -7.63 -2.57
CA LYS A 251 16.97 -9.04 -2.16
C LYS A 251 17.13 -9.25 -0.65
N LYS A 252 17.95 -8.42 0.03
CA LYS A 252 18.23 -8.55 1.48
C LYS A 252 17.01 -8.29 2.40
N TYR A 253 15.94 -7.68 1.90
CA TYR A 253 14.73 -7.38 2.67
C TYR A 253 13.56 -8.31 2.35
N ARG A 254 13.70 -9.24 1.40
CA ARG A 254 12.65 -10.21 1.06
C ARG A 254 12.44 -11.21 2.19
N ARG A 255 11.19 -11.55 2.39
CA ARG A 255 10.72 -12.55 3.35
C ARG A 255 10.51 -13.89 2.67
#